data_f9bf0cfce813eb6f2ee78c08d4cd373e
#
_entry.id   f9bf0cfce813eb6f2ee78c08d4cd373e
#
_cell.length_a   1.000
_cell.length_b   1.000
_cell.length_c   1.000
_cell.angle_alpha   90.00
_cell.angle_beta   90.00
_cell.angle_gamma   90.00
#
_symmetry.space_group_name_H-M   'P 1'
#
loop_
_entity.id
_entity.type
_entity.pdbx_description
1 polymer ?
#
loop_
_entity_poly.entity_id
_entity_poly.type
_entity_poly.pdbx_seq_one_letter_code
_entity_poly.pdbx_strand_id
1 'polypeptide(L)'
;MAAYPAAPPQSTGSTKTPDGLQRDFTFKTADDAEKILNFYQRQLIQNGLHMEARGGGEYGGMLKAADDSRKREVTVDIHADKGASEVTITVVEK
;
A
#
# COMPACT_ATOMS: atom_id res chain seq x y z
N MET A 1 -6.29 -4.73 7.72
CA MET A 1 -6.48 -4.64 6.25
C MET A 1 -6.32 -6.01 5.64
N ALA A 2 -7.19 -6.37 4.70
CA ALA A 2 -7.15 -7.68 4.07
C ALA A 2 -5.94 -7.82 3.14
N ALA A 3 -5.41 -9.03 3.02
CA ALA A 3 -4.33 -9.31 2.07
C ALA A 3 -4.87 -9.27 0.63
N TYR A 4 -4.01 -8.90 -0.30
CA TYR A 4 -4.36 -8.89 -1.72
C TYR A 4 -4.61 -10.32 -2.20
N PRO A 5 -5.76 -10.60 -2.87
CA PRO A 5 -6.15 -11.98 -3.18
C PRO A 5 -5.19 -12.73 -4.11
N ALA A 6 -4.50 -12.03 -4.99
CA ALA A 6 -3.64 -12.68 -5.99
C ALA A 6 -2.28 -13.10 -5.43
N ALA A 7 -1.85 -12.49 -4.33
CA ALA A 7 -0.56 -12.81 -3.72
C ALA A 7 -0.55 -12.37 -2.26
N PRO A 8 -0.26 -13.29 -1.32
CA PRO A 8 -0.15 -12.91 0.08
C PRO A 8 1.07 -12.02 0.28
N PRO A 9 0.96 -10.92 1.04
CA PRO A 9 2.10 -10.05 1.30
C PRO A 9 3.11 -10.74 2.21
N GLN A 10 4.39 -10.49 1.94
CA GLN A 10 5.47 -10.94 2.80
C GLN A 10 6.03 -9.74 3.56
N SER A 11 6.18 -9.87 4.86
CA SER A 11 6.77 -8.81 5.66
C SER A 11 8.25 -8.68 5.31
N THR A 12 8.66 -7.50 4.86
CA THR A 12 10.06 -7.22 4.51
C THR A 12 10.81 -6.52 5.63
N GLY A 13 10.09 -6.02 6.62
CA GLY A 13 10.72 -5.39 7.77
C GLY A 13 9.73 -4.74 8.70
N SER A 14 10.20 -4.46 9.90
CA SER A 14 9.47 -3.71 10.90
C SER A 14 10.48 -2.83 11.64
N THR A 15 10.25 -1.52 11.64
CA THR A 15 11.16 -0.56 12.24
C THR A 15 10.40 0.29 13.24
N LYS A 16 10.93 0.35 14.45
CA LYS A 16 10.41 1.24 15.48
C LYS A 16 11.11 2.59 15.33
N THR A 17 10.34 3.64 15.09
CA THR A 17 10.86 4.99 14.93
C THR A 17 10.45 5.84 16.13
N PRO A 18 11.05 7.04 16.32
CA PRO A 18 10.61 7.95 17.38
C PRO A 18 9.14 8.35 17.28
N ASP A 19 8.59 8.32 16.05
CA ASP A 19 7.20 8.69 15.79
C ASP A 19 6.24 7.50 15.88
N GLY A 20 6.73 6.26 16.03
CA GLY A 20 5.89 5.09 16.12
C GLY A 20 6.51 3.86 15.49
N LEU A 21 5.68 2.98 14.96
CA LEU A 21 6.08 1.71 14.36
C LEU A 21 5.84 1.76 12.85
N GLN A 22 6.85 1.41 12.09
CA GLN A 22 6.75 1.29 10.63
C GLN A 22 6.85 -0.19 10.25
N ARG A 23 5.95 -0.63 9.38
CA ARG A 23 5.97 -2.00 8.83
C ARG A 23 5.95 -1.94 7.32
N ASP A 24 6.76 -2.76 6.68
CA ASP A 24 6.85 -2.85 5.23
C ASP A 24 6.47 -4.25 4.76
N PHE A 25 5.65 -4.29 3.72
CA PHE A 25 5.21 -5.54 3.10
C PHE A 25 5.44 -5.44 1.60
N THR A 26 5.96 -6.50 1.00
CA THR A 26 6.18 -6.54 -0.45
C THR A 26 5.62 -7.84 -1.02
N PHE A 27 4.98 -7.74 -2.18
CA PHE A 27 4.55 -8.92 -2.93
C PHE A 27 4.54 -8.60 -4.43
N LYS A 28 4.47 -9.65 -5.24
CA LYS A 28 4.38 -9.53 -6.69
C LYS A 28 3.10 -10.17 -7.19
N THR A 29 2.50 -9.57 -8.22
CA THR A 29 1.29 -10.07 -8.85
C THR A 29 1.30 -9.75 -10.33
N ALA A 30 0.55 -10.52 -11.12
CA ALA A 30 0.38 -10.27 -12.54
C ALA A 30 -0.68 -9.20 -12.83
N ASP A 31 -1.41 -8.74 -11.83
CA ASP A 31 -2.42 -7.70 -12.00
C ASP A 31 -1.79 -6.35 -12.31
N ASP A 32 -2.53 -5.49 -13.04
CA ASP A 32 -2.03 -4.17 -13.37
C ASP A 32 -2.12 -3.21 -12.16
N ALA A 33 -1.41 -2.08 -12.26
CA ALA A 33 -1.33 -1.12 -11.18
C ALA A 33 -2.70 -0.53 -10.83
N GLU A 34 -3.55 -0.26 -11.83
CA GLU A 34 -4.86 0.32 -11.59
C GLU A 34 -5.75 -0.61 -10.76
N LYS A 35 -5.75 -1.90 -11.07
CA LYS A 35 -6.51 -2.89 -10.33
C LYS A 35 -6.03 -2.97 -8.88
N ILE A 36 -4.73 -2.96 -8.66
CA ILE A 36 -4.14 -3.00 -7.33
C ILE A 36 -4.51 -1.74 -6.54
N LEU A 37 -4.39 -0.56 -7.16
CA LEU A 37 -4.74 0.70 -6.52
C LEU A 37 -6.22 0.74 -6.13
N ASN A 38 -7.11 0.29 -7.00
CA ASN A 38 -8.54 0.25 -6.70
C ASN A 38 -8.85 -0.68 -5.54
N PHE A 39 -8.18 -1.82 -5.46
CA PHE A 39 -8.34 -2.76 -4.35
C PHE A 39 -7.94 -2.11 -3.02
N TYR A 40 -6.74 -1.53 -2.96
CA TYR A 40 -6.24 -0.94 -1.72
C TYR A 40 -6.98 0.34 -1.35
N GLN A 41 -7.38 1.15 -2.30
CA GLN A 41 -8.20 2.32 -2.02
C GLN A 41 -9.49 1.91 -1.30
N ARG A 42 -10.16 0.88 -1.79
CA ARG A 42 -11.38 0.37 -1.17
C ARG A 42 -11.11 -0.15 0.24
N GLN A 43 -10.03 -0.94 0.41
CA GLN A 43 -9.67 -1.49 1.72
C GLN A 43 -9.35 -0.39 2.72
N LEU A 44 -8.59 0.61 2.32
CA LEU A 44 -8.21 1.71 3.20
C LEU A 44 -9.42 2.54 3.63
N ILE A 45 -10.32 2.84 2.72
CA ILE A 45 -11.56 3.56 3.04
C ILE A 45 -12.41 2.74 4.02
N GLN A 46 -12.53 1.44 3.82
CA GLN A 46 -13.27 0.56 4.73
C GLN A 46 -12.65 0.49 6.13
N ASN A 47 -11.35 0.78 6.23
CA ASN A 47 -10.65 0.79 7.52
C ASN A 47 -10.57 2.18 8.15
N GLY A 48 -11.34 3.13 7.64
CA GLY A 48 -11.44 4.44 8.25
C GLY A 48 -10.38 5.44 7.83
N LEU A 49 -9.60 5.11 6.80
CA LEU A 49 -8.62 6.04 6.25
C LEU A 49 -9.21 6.78 5.04
N HIS A 50 -8.67 7.94 4.74
CA HIS A 50 -9.05 8.68 3.55
C HIS A 50 -7.84 8.91 2.65
N MET A 51 -8.09 9.04 1.36
CA MET A 51 -7.03 9.22 0.37
C MET A 51 -6.43 10.61 0.45
N GLU A 52 -5.13 10.68 0.61
CA GLU A 52 -4.39 11.94 0.57
C GLU A 52 -3.73 12.17 -0.78
N ALA A 53 -3.31 11.11 -1.45
CA ALA A 53 -2.71 11.20 -2.77
C ALA A 53 -2.91 9.88 -3.51
N ARG A 54 -3.07 9.98 -4.82
CA ARG A 54 -3.12 8.82 -5.70
C ARG A 54 -2.57 9.25 -7.06
N GLY A 55 -1.66 8.46 -7.58
CA GLY A 55 -1.12 8.67 -8.92
C GLY A 55 -0.83 7.34 -9.56
N GLY A 56 -0.85 7.27 -10.88
CA GLY A 56 -0.55 6.06 -11.58
C GLY A 56 -0.22 6.33 -13.02
N GLY A 57 0.45 5.38 -13.66
CA GLY A 57 0.84 5.45 -15.03
C GLY A 57 1.19 4.09 -15.57
N GLU A 58 1.81 4.08 -16.74
CA GLU A 58 2.14 2.86 -17.46
C GLU A 58 3.10 1.95 -16.68
N TYR A 59 3.97 2.53 -15.87
CA TYR A 59 5.03 1.79 -15.18
C TYR A 59 4.78 1.60 -13.70
N GLY A 60 3.61 1.95 -13.21
CA GLY A 60 3.30 1.75 -11.81
C GLY A 60 2.35 2.79 -11.25
N GLY A 61 2.33 2.93 -9.95
CA GLY A 61 1.46 3.89 -9.28
C GLY A 61 1.79 4.02 -7.81
N MET A 62 1.10 4.95 -7.16
CA MET A 62 1.23 5.13 -5.73
C MET A 62 -0.11 5.56 -5.13
N LEU A 63 -0.29 5.25 -3.87
CA LEU A 63 -1.48 5.61 -3.12
C LEU A 63 -1.05 5.94 -1.71
N LYS A 64 -1.53 7.05 -1.17
CA LYS A 64 -1.26 7.44 0.20
C LYS A 64 -2.57 7.75 0.92
N ALA A 65 -2.73 7.20 2.11
CA ALA A 65 -3.93 7.41 2.92
C ALA A 65 -3.54 7.57 4.38
N ALA A 66 -4.39 8.25 5.13
CA ALA A 66 -4.20 8.45 6.56
C ALA A 66 -5.56 8.51 7.25
N ASP A 67 -5.60 8.24 8.56
CA ASP A 67 -6.78 8.47 9.35
C ASP A 67 -6.88 9.96 9.77
N ASP A 68 -8.02 10.35 10.33
CA ASP A 68 -8.27 11.76 10.68
C ASP A 68 -7.30 12.29 11.73
N SER A 69 -6.83 11.43 12.63
CA SER A 69 -5.88 11.83 13.68
C SER A 69 -4.42 11.75 13.21
N ARG A 70 -4.17 11.25 12.01
CA ARG A 70 -2.84 10.99 11.43
C ARG A 70 -1.99 10.06 12.28
N LYS A 71 -2.63 9.22 13.09
CA LYS A 71 -1.93 8.18 13.86
C LYS A 71 -1.62 6.96 13.03
N ARG A 72 -2.30 6.78 11.90
CA ARG A 72 -2.04 5.70 10.96
C ARG A 72 -1.90 6.27 9.56
N GLU A 73 -0.80 5.97 8.92
CA GLU A 73 -0.55 6.36 7.53
C GLU A 73 -0.16 5.11 6.74
N VAL A 74 -0.73 4.97 5.56
CA VAL A 74 -0.45 3.84 4.68
C VAL A 74 -0.04 4.35 3.32
N THR A 75 1.08 3.86 2.81
CA THR A 75 1.56 4.18 1.47
C THR A 75 1.65 2.88 0.69
N VAL A 76 1.09 2.87 -0.50
CA VAL A 76 1.17 1.74 -1.43
C VAL A 76 1.95 2.21 -2.66
N ASP A 77 3.08 1.57 -2.92
CA ASP A 77 3.90 1.85 -4.08
C ASP A 77 3.87 0.66 -5.01
N ILE A 78 3.62 0.89 -6.30
CA ILE A 78 3.53 -0.16 -7.29
C ILE A 78 4.53 0.12 -8.39
N HIS A 79 5.37 -0.86 -8.69
CA HIS A 79 6.32 -0.81 -9.78
C HIS A 79 6.00 -1.92 -10.77
N ALA A 80 5.61 -1.55 -11.98
CA ALA A 80 5.28 -2.53 -13.03
C ALA A 80 6.53 -2.86 -13.86
N ASP A 81 6.76 -4.15 -14.08
CA ASP A 81 7.90 -4.62 -14.87
C ASP A 81 7.52 -5.93 -15.55
N LYS A 82 7.65 -5.97 -16.89
CA LYS A 82 7.51 -7.17 -17.72
C LYS A 82 6.29 -8.03 -17.40
N GLY A 83 5.12 -7.42 -17.34
CA GLY A 83 3.87 -8.14 -17.13
C GLY A 83 3.59 -8.51 -15.69
N ALA A 84 4.40 -8.06 -14.74
CA ALA A 84 4.19 -8.25 -13.32
C ALA A 84 4.27 -6.90 -12.61
N SER A 85 3.63 -6.82 -11.47
CA SER A 85 3.70 -5.62 -10.62
C SER A 85 4.29 -6.00 -9.27
N GLU A 86 5.27 -5.23 -8.82
CA GLU A 86 5.81 -5.34 -7.47
C GLU A 86 5.14 -4.29 -6.60
N VAL A 87 4.54 -4.72 -5.51
CA VAL A 87 3.78 -3.84 -4.61
C VAL A 87 4.50 -3.77 -3.27
N THR A 88 4.78 -2.56 -2.82
CA THR A 88 5.34 -2.30 -1.50
C THR A 88 4.33 -1.49 -0.69
N ILE A 89 3.96 -2.00 0.47
CA ILE A 89 3.02 -1.34 1.37
C ILE A 89 3.78 -0.94 2.61
N THR A 90 3.75 0.34 2.94
CA THR A 90 4.36 0.87 4.16
C THR A 90 3.25 1.36 5.08
N VAL A 91 3.20 0.81 6.29
CA VAL A 91 2.23 1.19 7.32
C VAL A 91 2.99 1.83 8.47
N VAL A 92 2.62 3.07 8.79
CA VAL A 92 3.19 3.79 9.93
C VAL A 92 2.09 3.99 10.96
N GLU A 93 2.33 3.54 12.17
CA GLU A 93 1.42 3.72 13.30
C GLU A 93 2.15 4.54 14.38
N LYS A 94 1.56 5.67 14.73
CA LYS A 94 2.13 6.60 15.71
C LYS A 94 1.51 6.45 17.09
#